data_c6af4589fd1a9f3b07916bf374480670
#
_entry.id   c6af4589fd1a9f3b07916bf374480670
#
_cell.length_a   1.000
_cell.length_b   1.000
_cell.length_c   1.000
_cell.angle_alpha   90.00
_cell.angle_beta   90.00
_cell.angle_gamma   90.00
#
_symmetry.space_group_name_H-M   'P 1'
#
loop_
_entity.id
_entity.type
_entity.pdbx_description
1 polymer ?
#
loop_
_entity_poly.entity_id
_entity_poly.type
_entity_poly.pdbx_seq_one_letter_code
_entity_poly.pdbx_strand_id
1 'polypeptide(L)'
;VLRPLLKACREGLRLETDYVSFTTPVAETRLIAPHTLVYTGMRWHVRAYCEKNGAYRDFVLSRLRGEPDVLDISEFSREADTGWNTRVNVIIEPDQRLTAEQKRIIEIDYGMQNGQLIVPSRGALVQYVLQRFQIDANKVESKASAQQIVVANLDALQPWLYH
;
A
#
# COMPACT_ATOMS: atom_id res chain seq x y z
N VAL A 1 -7.35 -5.21 21.05
CA VAL A 1 -7.45 -5.10 19.58
C VAL A 1 -6.49 -6.06 18.89
N LEU A 2 -5.22 -6.03 19.25
CA LEU A 2 -4.17 -6.75 18.51
C LEU A 2 -4.30 -8.28 18.59
N ARG A 3 -4.61 -8.83 19.77
CA ARG A 3 -4.72 -10.29 19.94
C ARG A 3 -5.81 -10.94 19.09
N PRO A 4 -7.06 -10.44 19.10
CA PRO A 4 -8.11 -10.98 18.23
C PRO A 4 -7.75 -10.86 16.76
N LEU A 5 -7.15 -9.73 16.36
CA LEU A 5 -6.72 -9.50 14.99
C LEU A 5 -5.65 -10.50 14.54
N LEU A 6 -4.62 -10.73 15.35
CA LEU A 6 -3.57 -11.71 15.05
C LEU A 6 -4.12 -13.13 14.98
N LYS A 7 -5.04 -13.48 15.88
CA LYS A 7 -5.71 -14.78 15.84
C LYS A 7 -6.47 -14.97 14.53
N ALA A 8 -7.27 -13.97 14.15
CA ALA A 8 -8.03 -14.01 12.89
C ALA A 8 -7.11 -14.14 11.67
N CYS A 9 -5.99 -13.40 11.65
CA CYS A 9 -5.01 -13.52 10.56
C CYS A 9 -4.40 -14.93 10.46
N ARG A 10 -4.03 -15.54 11.59
CA ARG A 10 -3.38 -16.84 11.61
C ARG A 10 -4.33 -17.99 11.28
N GLU A 11 -5.56 -17.91 11.74
CA GLU A 11 -6.53 -19.00 11.66
C GLU A 11 -7.54 -18.81 10.52
N GLY A 12 -7.45 -17.73 9.75
CA GLY A 12 -8.35 -17.48 8.65
C GLY A 12 -9.79 -17.17 9.08
N LEU A 13 -9.96 -16.42 10.16
CA LEU A 13 -11.27 -16.17 10.77
C LEU A 13 -11.82 -14.81 10.34
N ARG A 14 -13.16 -14.75 10.30
CA ARG A 14 -13.88 -13.47 10.17
C ARG A 14 -13.76 -12.69 11.48
N LEU A 15 -13.77 -11.39 11.37
CA LEU A 15 -13.67 -10.48 12.50
C LEU A 15 -14.72 -9.38 12.36
N GLU A 16 -15.48 -9.14 13.41
CA GLU A 16 -16.37 -7.99 13.51
C GLU A 16 -15.67 -6.88 14.28
N THR A 17 -15.57 -5.71 13.70
CA THR A 17 -14.89 -4.56 14.32
C THR A 17 -15.52 -3.26 13.87
N ASP A 18 -15.45 -2.26 14.72
CA ASP A 18 -15.82 -0.90 14.34
C ASP A 18 -14.62 -0.18 13.74
N TYR A 19 -14.87 0.56 12.67
CA TYR A 19 -13.82 1.25 11.91
C TYR A 19 -14.24 2.66 11.54
N VAL A 20 -13.32 3.60 11.69
CA VAL A 20 -13.51 5.01 11.29
C VAL A 20 -12.72 5.26 10.03
N SER A 21 -13.39 5.49 8.90
CA SER A 21 -12.72 5.89 7.67
C SER A 21 -12.54 7.41 7.62
N PHE A 22 -11.57 7.87 6.84
CA PHE A 22 -11.33 9.31 6.70
C PHE A 22 -12.51 10.01 6.00
N THR A 23 -13.12 9.34 5.03
CA THR A 23 -14.25 9.88 4.26
C THR A 23 -15.57 9.83 5.04
N THR A 24 -15.70 8.88 5.97
CA THR A 24 -16.86 8.76 6.84
C THR A 24 -16.35 8.68 8.28
N PRO A 25 -16.12 9.85 8.94
CA PRO A 25 -15.43 9.89 10.23
C PRO A 25 -16.34 9.53 11.42
N VAL A 26 -17.23 8.58 11.22
CA VAL A 26 -18.09 7.98 12.25
C VAL A 26 -17.83 6.49 12.25
N ALA A 27 -17.73 5.90 13.44
CA ALA A 27 -17.48 4.47 13.55
C ALA A 27 -18.63 3.67 12.94
N GLU A 28 -18.27 2.76 12.04
CA GLU A 28 -19.18 1.80 11.42
C GLU A 28 -18.69 0.39 11.67
N THR A 29 -19.61 -0.51 11.95
CA THR A 29 -19.30 -1.92 12.09
C THR A 29 -18.92 -2.52 10.74
N ARG A 30 -17.79 -3.23 10.71
CA ARG A 30 -17.28 -3.93 9.53
C ARG A 30 -17.09 -5.41 9.84
N LEU A 31 -17.44 -6.23 8.87
CA LEU A 31 -17.10 -7.65 8.86
C LEU A 31 -15.93 -7.82 7.89
N ILE A 32 -14.79 -8.25 8.41
CA ILE A 32 -13.57 -8.39 7.62
C ILE A 32 -12.95 -9.77 7.83
N ALA A 33 -12.19 -10.22 6.84
CA ALA A 33 -11.35 -11.40 6.95
C ALA A 33 -9.88 -10.98 6.81
N PRO A 34 -9.21 -10.66 7.92
CA PRO A 34 -7.84 -10.17 7.88
C PRO A 34 -6.85 -11.29 7.57
N HIS A 35 -5.77 -10.98 6.85
CA HIS A 35 -4.75 -11.99 6.59
C HIS A 35 -3.31 -11.55 6.85
N THR A 36 -2.98 -10.26 6.80
CA THR A 36 -1.59 -9.81 6.99
C THR A 36 -1.53 -8.43 7.60
N LEU A 37 -0.69 -8.28 8.63
CA LEU A 37 -0.31 -6.98 9.17
C LEU A 37 0.83 -6.41 8.36
N VAL A 38 0.74 -5.12 8.02
CA VAL A 38 1.72 -4.41 7.22
C VAL A 38 2.16 -3.14 7.94
N TYR A 39 3.47 -2.91 7.99
CA TYR A 39 4.02 -1.64 8.41
C TYR A 39 4.58 -0.90 7.18
N THR A 40 4.05 0.30 6.92
CA THR A 40 4.42 1.07 5.73
C THR A 40 5.62 1.99 5.93
N GLY A 41 6.19 2.02 7.12
CA GLY A 41 7.22 2.97 7.53
C GLY A 41 6.65 4.15 8.31
N MET A 42 5.34 4.38 8.24
CA MET A 42 4.65 5.47 8.95
C MET A 42 3.58 4.96 9.91
N ARG A 43 2.83 3.94 9.52
CA ARG A 43 1.75 3.39 10.35
C ARG A 43 1.47 1.94 9.96
N TRP A 44 0.79 1.25 10.86
CA TRP A 44 0.36 -0.12 10.65
C TRP A 44 -1.03 -0.17 10.01
N HIS A 45 -1.23 -1.10 9.08
CA HIS A 45 -2.55 -1.49 8.62
C HIS A 45 -2.67 -3.02 8.56
N VAL A 46 -3.88 -3.51 8.44
CA VAL A 46 -4.15 -4.91 8.16
C VAL A 46 -4.80 -5.02 6.79
N ARG A 47 -4.29 -5.95 5.99
CA ARG A 47 -4.90 -6.31 4.71
C ARG A 47 -6.00 -7.33 4.98
N ALA A 48 -7.21 -7.05 4.53
CA ALA A 48 -8.38 -7.88 4.82
C ALA A 48 -9.39 -7.85 3.69
N TYR A 49 -10.15 -8.94 3.54
CA TYR A 49 -11.35 -8.91 2.75
C TYR A 49 -12.44 -8.16 3.51
N CYS A 50 -13.09 -7.21 2.87
CA CYS A 50 -14.18 -6.44 3.46
C CYS A 50 -15.51 -6.90 2.87
N GLU A 51 -16.39 -7.46 3.70
CA GLU A 51 -17.68 -7.98 3.22
C GLU A 51 -18.58 -6.86 2.68
N LYS A 52 -18.53 -5.69 3.30
CA LYS A 52 -19.31 -4.52 2.84
C LYS A 52 -18.93 -4.10 1.41
N ASN A 53 -17.64 -4.10 1.11
CA ASN A 53 -17.13 -3.65 -0.19
C ASN A 53 -17.03 -4.78 -1.21
N GLY A 54 -17.07 -6.03 -0.77
CA GLY A 54 -16.84 -7.18 -1.64
C GLY A 54 -15.44 -7.22 -2.24
N ALA A 55 -14.43 -6.71 -1.50
CA ALA A 55 -13.07 -6.57 -1.99
C ALA A 55 -12.07 -6.57 -0.85
N TYR A 56 -10.82 -6.87 -1.18
CA TYR A 56 -9.71 -6.73 -0.23
C TYR A 56 -9.36 -5.25 -0.07
N ARG A 57 -9.17 -4.83 1.18
CA ARG A 57 -8.92 -3.45 1.58
C ARG A 57 -7.85 -3.38 2.65
N ASP A 58 -7.27 -2.19 2.82
CA ASP A 58 -6.34 -1.89 3.90
C ASP A 58 -7.09 -1.16 5.02
N PHE A 59 -6.97 -1.69 6.23
CA PHE A 59 -7.58 -1.10 7.42
C PHE A 59 -6.48 -0.60 8.36
N VAL A 60 -6.42 0.71 8.55
CA VAL A 60 -5.42 1.34 9.42
C VAL A 60 -5.71 0.98 10.87
N LEU A 61 -4.75 0.41 11.58
CA LEU A 61 -4.97 -0.10 12.94
C LEU A 61 -5.44 0.99 13.91
N SER A 62 -4.91 2.20 13.80
CA SER A 62 -5.32 3.32 14.66
C SER A 62 -6.75 3.78 14.45
N ARG A 63 -7.42 3.30 13.41
CA ARG A 63 -8.82 3.63 13.10
C ARG A 63 -9.80 2.55 13.52
N LEU A 64 -9.32 1.43 14.04
CA LEU A 64 -10.17 0.42 14.68
C LEU A 64 -10.67 0.96 16.02
N ARG A 65 -11.92 0.68 16.35
CA ARG A 65 -12.57 1.12 17.58
C ARG A 65 -13.17 -0.05 18.33
N GLY A 66 -13.08 0.01 19.65
CA GLY A 66 -13.58 -1.05 20.52
C GLY A 66 -12.74 -2.32 20.44
N GLU A 67 -13.25 -3.39 21.03
CA GLU A 67 -12.61 -4.70 21.01
C GLU A 67 -13.23 -5.55 19.91
N PRO A 68 -12.44 -6.04 18.95
CA PRO A 68 -12.96 -6.86 17.87
C PRO A 68 -13.47 -8.21 18.34
N ASP A 69 -14.54 -8.70 17.73
CA ASP A 69 -15.09 -10.04 17.96
C ASP A 69 -14.65 -11.00 16.87
N VAL A 70 -13.99 -12.08 17.26
CA VAL A 70 -13.57 -13.15 16.36
C VAL A 70 -14.77 -14.06 16.09
N LEU A 71 -15.04 -14.30 14.82
CA LEU A 71 -16.16 -15.12 14.35
C LEU A 71 -15.65 -16.46 13.75
N ASP A 72 -16.40 -17.01 12.83
CA ASP A 72 -16.14 -18.28 12.16
C ASP A 72 -15.08 -18.18 11.06
N ILE A 73 -14.75 -19.32 10.46
CA ILE A 73 -13.78 -19.39 9.35
C ILE A 73 -14.32 -18.63 8.15
N SER A 74 -13.46 -17.79 7.53
CA SER A 74 -13.77 -17.09 6.31
C SER A 74 -13.52 -17.96 5.09
N GLU A 75 -14.37 -17.82 4.07
CA GLU A 75 -14.13 -18.37 2.74
C GLU A 75 -13.15 -17.53 1.91
N PHE A 76 -12.79 -16.33 2.39
CA PHE A 76 -11.87 -15.41 1.70
C PHE A 76 -10.51 -15.44 2.36
N SER A 77 -9.55 -16.06 1.68
CA SER A 77 -8.19 -16.24 2.20
C SER A 77 -7.20 -15.28 1.53
N ARG A 78 -5.98 -15.25 2.06
CA ARG A 78 -4.88 -14.49 1.47
C ARG A 78 -4.60 -14.93 0.03
N GLU A 79 -4.73 -16.21 -0.25
CA GLU A 79 -4.47 -16.78 -1.57
C GLU A 79 -5.41 -16.23 -2.65
N ALA A 80 -6.60 -15.78 -2.27
CA ALA A 80 -7.57 -15.17 -3.18
C ALA A 80 -7.36 -13.66 -3.37
N ASP A 81 -6.47 -13.04 -2.63
CA ASP A 81 -6.17 -11.61 -2.73
C ASP A 81 -5.21 -11.36 -3.90
N THR A 82 -5.76 -11.03 -5.06
CA THR A 82 -4.99 -10.79 -6.29
C THR A 82 -4.00 -9.65 -6.13
N GLY A 83 -4.40 -8.55 -5.47
CA GLY A 83 -3.51 -7.42 -5.24
C GLY A 83 -2.32 -7.79 -4.35
N TRP A 84 -2.54 -8.66 -3.37
CA TRP A 84 -1.48 -9.14 -2.49
C TRP A 84 -0.53 -10.11 -3.21
N ASN A 85 -1.05 -10.97 -4.06
CA ASN A 85 -0.28 -12.06 -4.69
C ASN A 85 0.36 -11.68 -6.03
N THR A 86 0.01 -10.54 -6.61
CA THR A 86 0.63 -10.06 -7.84
C THR A 86 1.90 -9.29 -7.51
N ARG A 87 3.02 -9.70 -8.13
CA ARG A 87 4.32 -9.04 -8.00
C ARG A 87 4.51 -8.06 -9.15
N VAL A 88 4.96 -6.86 -8.82
CA VAL A 88 5.26 -5.80 -9.78
C VAL A 88 6.57 -5.13 -9.41
N ASN A 89 7.19 -4.46 -10.38
CA ASN A 89 8.37 -3.64 -10.14
C ASN A 89 8.00 -2.17 -10.27
N VAL A 90 8.35 -1.38 -9.26
CA VAL A 90 8.32 0.08 -9.37
C VAL A 90 9.68 0.52 -9.89
N ILE A 91 9.73 1.15 -11.05
CA ILE A 91 10.97 1.60 -11.70
C ILE A 91 11.09 3.11 -11.50
N ILE A 92 12.15 3.51 -10.80
CA ILE A 92 12.43 4.91 -10.47
C ILE A 92 13.65 5.37 -11.25
N GLU A 93 13.56 6.52 -11.85
CA GLU A 93 14.62 7.16 -12.65
C GLU A 93 14.82 8.61 -12.21
N PRO A 94 15.99 9.21 -12.48
CA PRO A 94 16.12 10.65 -12.38
C PRO A 94 15.14 11.36 -13.30
N ASP A 95 14.62 12.51 -12.87
CA ASP A 95 13.77 13.34 -13.72
C ASP A 95 14.52 13.70 -15.00
N GLN A 96 13.92 13.46 -16.17
CA GLN A 96 14.55 13.65 -17.46
C GLN A 96 14.87 15.11 -17.78
N ARG A 97 14.25 16.06 -17.08
CA ARG A 97 14.50 17.49 -17.20
C ARG A 97 15.80 17.95 -16.54
N LEU A 98 16.42 17.10 -15.71
CA LEU A 98 17.70 17.39 -15.07
C LEU A 98 18.86 17.35 -16.10
N THR A 99 19.95 18.08 -15.78
CA THR A 99 21.19 17.99 -16.60
C THR A 99 21.83 16.61 -16.43
N ALA A 100 22.75 16.24 -17.33
CA ALA A 100 23.47 14.97 -17.24
C ALA A 100 24.23 14.84 -15.91
N GLU A 101 24.85 15.92 -15.46
CA GLU A 101 25.58 15.96 -14.19
C GLU A 101 24.64 15.78 -12.99
N GLN A 102 23.49 16.45 -13.01
CA GLN A 102 22.47 16.30 -11.96
C GLN A 102 21.90 14.88 -11.92
N LYS A 103 21.60 14.28 -13.06
CA LYS A 103 21.13 12.90 -13.15
C LYS A 103 22.14 11.95 -12.52
N ARG A 104 23.43 12.16 -12.76
CA ARG A 104 24.50 11.33 -12.19
C ARG A 104 24.54 11.41 -10.67
N ILE A 105 24.31 12.59 -10.10
CA ILE A 105 24.19 12.77 -8.65
C ILE A 105 23.05 11.94 -8.10
N ILE A 106 21.88 12.02 -8.72
CA ILE A 106 20.70 11.25 -8.29
C ILE A 106 20.94 9.74 -8.41
N GLU A 107 21.54 9.29 -9.49
CA GLU A 107 21.86 7.88 -9.68
C GLU A 107 22.74 7.34 -8.54
N ILE A 108 23.73 8.12 -8.11
CA ILE A 108 24.61 7.76 -7.00
C ILE A 108 23.88 7.80 -5.67
N ASP A 109 23.10 8.85 -5.41
CA ASP A 109 22.36 9.02 -4.16
C ASP A 109 21.41 7.86 -3.88
N TYR A 110 20.74 7.34 -4.92
CA TYR A 110 19.77 6.26 -4.80
C TYR A 110 20.34 4.88 -5.13
N GLY A 111 21.64 4.78 -5.45
CA GLY A 111 22.25 3.50 -5.81
C GLY A 111 21.68 2.90 -7.09
N MET A 112 21.29 3.74 -8.04
CA MET A 112 20.72 3.28 -9.31
C MET A 112 21.75 2.54 -10.16
N GLN A 113 21.29 1.52 -10.88
CA GLN A 113 22.08 0.78 -11.84
C GLN A 113 21.48 0.94 -13.23
N ASN A 114 22.31 1.26 -14.23
CA ASN A 114 21.84 1.56 -15.59
C ASN A 114 20.77 2.68 -15.61
N GLY A 115 20.95 3.67 -14.72
CA GLY A 115 20.04 4.81 -14.63
C GLY A 115 18.69 4.51 -13.98
N GLN A 116 18.54 3.38 -13.30
CA GLN A 116 17.27 2.97 -12.70
C GLN A 116 17.45 2.40 -11.30
N LEU A 117 16.44 2.62 -10.46
CA LEU A 117 16.23 1.88 -9.22
C LEU A 117 14.98 1.02 -9.41
N ILE A 118 15.12 -0.29 -9.30
CA ILE A 118 14.01 -1.22 -9.39
C ILE A 118 13.61 -1.65 -7.99
N VAL A 119 12.37 -1.37 -7.60
CA VAL A 119 11.82 -1.73 -6.28
C VAL A 119 10.74 -2.79 -6.48
N PRO A 120 11.04 -4.07 -6.20
CA PRO A 120 10.02 -5.11 -6.24
C PRO A 120 8.94 -4.86 -5.18
N SER A 121 7.68 -5.05 -5.54
CA SER A 121 6.56 -4.84 -4.63
C SER A 121 5.41 -5.81 -4.93
N ARG A 122 4.52 -5.95 -3.95
CA ARG A 122 3.18 -6.49 -4.21
C ARG A 122 2.31 -5.39 -4.80
N GLY A 123 1.36 -5.74 -5.67
CA GLY A 123 0.42 -4.77 -6.23
C GLY A 123 -0.27 -3.95 -5.14
N ALA A 124 -0.75 -4.60 -4.09
CA ALA A 124 -1.42 -3.95 -2.97
C ALA A 124 -0.53 -2.96 -2.19
N LEU A 125 0.79 -2.98 -2.38
CA LEU A 125 1.74 -2.11 -1.65
C LEU A 125 2.36 -1.03 -2.53
N VAL A 126 2.05 -0.99 -3.81
CA VAL A 126 2.65 -0.03 -4.76
C VAL A 126 2.46 1.42 -4.30
N GLN A 127 1.26 1.79 -3.87
CA GLN A 127 0.98 3.15 -3.41
C GLN A 127 1.88 3.56 -2.25
N TYR A 128 2.17 2.65 -1.33
CA TYR A 128 3.03 2.91 -0.18
C TYR A 128 4.50 3.03 -0.58
N VAL A 129 4.95 2.30 -1.60
CA VAL A 129 6.29 2.48 -2.18
C VAL A 129 6.43 3.90 -2.73
N LEU A 130 5.45 4.38 -3.51
CA LEU A 130 5.48 5.74 -4.04
C LEU A 130 5.51 6.79 -2.92
N GLN A 131 4.71 6.61 -1.88
CA GLN A 131 4.70 7.51 -0.71
C GLN A 131 6.07 7.57 -0.02
N ARG A 132 6.77 6.45 0.11
CA ARG A 132 8.12 6.41 0.70
C ARG A 132 9.13 7.22 -0.08
N PHE A 133 8.98 7.26 -1.40
CA PHE A 133 9.82 8.09 -2.28
C PHE A 133 9.27 9.50 -2.47
N GLN A 134 8.16 9.84 -1.81
CA GLN A 134 7.48 11.14 -1.92
C GLN A 134 7.08 11.46 -3.37
N ILE A 135 6.66 10.45 -4.09
CA ILE A 135 6.18 10.57 -5.48
C ILE A 135 4.66 10.56 -5.49
N ASP A 136 4.08 11.62 -6.02
CA ASP A 136 2.65 11.69 -6.32
C ASP A 136 2.44 11.29 -7.78
N ALA A 137 1.73 10.19 -8.01
CA ALA A 137 1.48 9.66 -9.34
C ALA A 137 0.64 10.62 -10.22
N ASN A 138 -0.09 11.52 -9.60
CA ASN A 138 -1.01 12.44 -10.27
C ASN A 138 -0.44 13.86 -10.45
N LYS A 139 0.79 14.09 -9.99
CA LYS A 139 1.38 15.44 -9.97
C LYS A 139 2.81 15.42 -10.48
N VAL A 140 3.12 16.38 -11.35
CA VAL A 140 4.50 16.66 -11.78
C VAL A 140 4.90 18.03 -11.22
N GLU A 141 5.99 18.07 -10.47
CA GLU A 141 6.51 19.32 -9.94
C GLU A 141 6.98 20.23 -11.08
N SER A 142 6.74 21.54 -10.94
CA SER A 142 7.09 22.51 -11.96
C SER A 142 8.61 22.62 -12.18
N LYS A 143 9.39 22.35 -11.11
CA LYS A 143 10.86 22.39 -11.17
C LYS A 143 11.42 20.98 -11.08
N ALA A 144 12.28 20.60 -12.03
CA ALA A 144 12.96 19.34 -12.02
C ALA A 144 13.81 19.13 -10.75
N SER A 145 14.43 20.19 -10.24
CA SER A 145 15.23 20.15 -9.01
C SER A 145 14.40 19.85 -7.75
N ALA A 146 13.11 20.17 -7.76
CA ALA A 146 12.20 19.81 -6.67
C ALA A 146 11.67 18.38 -6.84
N GLN A 147 11.47 17.93 -8.07
CA GLN A 147 10.99 16.58 -8.39
C GLN A 147 12.09 15.53 -8.18
N GLN A 148 13.24 15.73 -8.77
CA GLN A 148 14.46 14.90 -8.76
C GLN A 148 14.28 13.48 -9.30
N ILE A 149 13.30 12.72 -8.84
CA ILE A 149 13.02 11.35 -9.25
C ILE A 149 11.59 11.20 -9.77
N VAL A 150 11.41 10.26 -10.68
CA VAL A 150 10.11 9.95 -11.29
C VAL A 150 9.92 8.45 -11.40
N VAL A 151 8.67 8.03 -11.54
CA VAL A 151 8.33 6.63 -11.87
C VAL A 151 8.36 6.47 -13.38
N ALA A 152 9.22 5.57 -13.86
CA ALA A 152 9.39 5.33 -15.30
C ALA A 152 8.26 4.49 -15.92
N ASN A 153 7.64 3.61 -15.13
CA ASN A 153 6.64 2.66 -15.61
C ASN A 153 5.24 2.89 -15.03
N LEU A 154 4.84 4.16 -14.93
CA LEU A 154 3.56 4.53 -14.32
C LEU A 154 2.36 3.82 -14.96
N ASP A 155 2.37 3.63 -16.30
CA ASP A 155 1.29 2.95 -16.99
C ASP A 155 1.11 1.49 -16.51
N ALA A 156 2.20 0.79 -16.25
CA ALA A 156 2.17 -0.58 -15.73
C ALA A 156 1.63 -0.65 -14.30
N LEU A 157 1.69 0.44 -13.55
CA LEU A 157 1.26 0.51 -12.15
C LEU A 157 -0.18 0.99 -11.99
N GLN A 158 -0.82 1.49 -13.04
CA GLN A 158 -2.18 2.05 -12.97
C GLN A 158 -3.20 1.15 -12.27
N PRO A 159 -3.23 -0.18 -12.49
CA PRO A 159 -4.19 -1.05 -11.80
C PRO A 159 -4.06 -1.05 -10.28
N TRP A 160 -2.90 -0.64 -9.76
CA TRP A 160 -2.55 -0.69 -8.33
C TRP A 160 -2.60 0.66 -7.65
N LEU A 161 -2.84 1.73 -8.39
CA LEU A 161 -2.94 3.08 -7.85
C LEU A 161 -4.37 3.35 -7.35
N TYR A 162 -4.47 4.15 -6.30
CA TYR A 162 -5.76 4.60 -5.80
C TYR A 162 -6.37 5.63 -6.78
N HIS A 163 -7.66 5.52 -6.96
CA HIS A 163 -8.44 6.41 -7.82
C HIS A 163 -9.33 7.33 -6.99
#